data_b3f4460e5786321cdf6d1ca732555023
#
_entry.id   b3f4460e5786321cdf6d1ca732555023
#
_cell.length_a   1.000
_cell.length_b   1.000
_cell.length_c   1.000
_cell.angle_alpha   90.00
_cell.angle_beta   90.00
_cell.angle_gamma   90.00
#
_symmetry.space_group_name_H-M   'P 1'
#
loop_
_entity.id
_entity.type
_entity.pdbx_description
1 polymer ?
#
loop_
_entity_poly.entity_id
_entity_poly.type
_entity_poly.pdbx_seq_one_letter_code
_entity_poly.pdbx_strand_id
1 'polypeptide(L)'
;MTMPVMEPDLDANILRSWARAVDAGPFSSLCWGERIAFANPEVLTLLGALAAWTDRVPLITTVLVPQLHDPVLLAKALATADVLSGGRLTVGVGVGGRDEDYHAVGADPAARTMGEMARRVEIMKQVWAGERVTDSVLPVGPLPVQQGGPRLLVGTVGPRTLCHAARWADGLAGITLDLDVDKQDELFEVGRLAWAQAGNPPPHLATSFWFAIGPQEQAREQIHRHLRHYMNWIPPELVDAMAPHTGFSGTEDDLADLLRRFASIETSEIHLIPTSSDLDQLRRAADVVADFHRTQSDEAARNP
;
A
#
# COMPACT_ATOMS: atom_id res chain seq x y z
N MET A 1 1.30 0.56 -8.76
CA MET A 1 0.19 1.53 -8.99
C MET A 1 -0.93 1.27 -7.99
N THR A 2 -1.50 2.31 -7.40
CA THR A 2 -2.62 2.18 -6.46
C THR A 2 -3.96 2.36 -7.19
N MET A 3 -5.00 1.64 -6.75
CA MET A 3 -6.37 1.85 -7.18
C MET A 3 -6.86 3.25 -6.76
N PRO A 4 -7.71 3.94 -7.54
CA PRO A 4 -8.24 5.28 -7.20
C PRO A 4 -9.37 5.23 -6.16
N VAL A 5 -9.29 4.32 -5.18
CA VAL A 5 -10.40 3.98 -4.27
C VAL A 5 -10.89 5.13 -3.39
N MET A 6 -10.14 6.22 -3.32
CA MET A 6 -10.50 7.40 -2.51
C MET A 6 -11.12 8.53 -3.36
N GLU A 7 -11.38 8.30 -4.64
CA GLU A 7 -12.07 9.26 -5.51
C GLU A 7 -13.60 9.10 -5.41
N PRO A 8 -14.38 10.21 -5.54
CA PRO A 8 -15.82 10.18 -5.26
C PRO A 8 -16.68 9.61 -6.42
N ASP A 9 -16.14 9.50 -7.61
CA ASP A 9 -16.85 9.18 -8.85
C ASP A 9 -16.66 7.73 -9.32
N LEU A 10 -16.40 6.82 -8.40
CA LEU A 10 -16.11 5.42 -8.70
C LEU A 10 -17.37 4.61 -8.98
N ASP A 11 -17.29 3.80 -10.04
CA ASP A 11 -18.22 2.70 -10.30
C ASP A 11 -17.46 1.38 -10.58
N ALA A 12 -18.20 0.29 -10.70
CA ALA A 12 -17.64 -1.03 -10.94
C ALA A 12 -16.86 -1.12 -12.29
N ASN A 13 -17.20 -0.31 -13.28
CA ASN A 13 -16.54 -0.31 -14.59
C ASN A 13 -15.19 0.40 -14.50
N ILE A 14 -15.14 1.54 -13.80
CA ILE A 14 -13.90 2.28 -13.53
C ILE A 14 -12.93 1.38 -12.77
N LEU A 15 -13.39 0.78 -11.66
CA LEU A 15 -12.56 -0.12 -10.85
C LEU A 15 -12.00 -1.30 -11.65
N ARG A 16 -12.85 -1.96 -12.45
CA ARG A 16 -12.42 -3.09 -13.29
C ARG A 16 -11.48 -2.65 -14.40
N SER A 17 -11.75 -1.52 -15.05
CA SER A 17 -10.92 -1.00 -16.14
C SER A 17 -9.54 -0.61 -15.62
N TRP A 18 -9.48 0.02 -14.45
CA TRP A 18 -8.24 0.37 -13.77
C TRP A 18 -7.40 -0.87 -13.44
N ALA A 19 -8.02 -1.86 -12.77
CA ALA A 19 -7.34 -3.10 -12.40
C ALA A 19 -6.76 -3.82 -13.61
N ARG A 20 -7.52 -3.96 -14.70
CA ARG A 20 -7.06 -4.60 -15.94
C ARG A 20 -5.97 -3.81 -16.65
N ALA A 21 -6.05 -2.47 -16.63
CA ALA A 21 -5.03 -1.64 -17.24
C ALA A 21 -3.70 -1.71 -16.46
N VAL A 22 -3.75 -1.81 -15.13
CA VAL A 22 -2.55 -2.05 -14.31
C VAL A 22 -2.00 -3.46 -14.55
N ASP A 23 -2.86 -4.47 -14.63
CA ASP A 23 -2.44 -5.86 -14.87
C ASP A 23 -1.78 -6.04 -16.25
N ALA A 24 -2.29 -5.37 -17.28
CA ALA A 24 -1.71 -5.39 -18.63
C ALA A 24 -0.50 -4.44 -18.79
N GLY A 25 -0.33 -3.48 -17.88
CA GLY A 25 0.67 -2.42 -17.98
C GLY A 25 2.04 -2.78 -17.40
N PRO A 26 2.96 -1.82 -17.32
CA PRO A 26 4.34 -2.03 -16.86
C PRO A 26 4.48 -2.03 -15.32
N PHE A 27 3.40 -1.99 -14.58
CA PHE A 27 3.43 -1.89 -13.13
C PHE A 27 3.83 -3.22 -12.47
N SER A 28 4.60 -3.10 -11.37
CA SER A 28 5.06 -4.23 -10.56
C SER A 28 3.97 -4.81 -9.67
N SER A 29 3.01 -3.98 -9.23
CA SER A 29 1.92 -4.38 -8.34
C SER A 29 0.69 -3.50 -8.49
N LEU A 30 -0.42 -3.96 -7.92
CA LEU A 30 -1.68 -3.23 -7.74
C LEU A 30 -1.97 -3.07 -6.25
N CYS A 31 -2.08 -1.82 -5.80
CA CYS A 31 -2.22 -1.48 -4.39
C CYS A 31 -3.59 -0.85 -4.08
N TRP A 32 -4.04 -0.91 -2.84
CA TRP A 32 -5.17 -0.12 -2.32
C TRP A 32 -5.16 -0.10 -0.79
N GLY A 33 -5.76 0.94 -0.21
CA GLY A 33 -5.84 1.13 1.24
C GLY A 33 -7.24 0.97 1.80
N GLU A 34 -7.34 0.85 3.14
CA GLU A 34 -8.59 0.72 3.86
C GLU A 34 -9.03 2.06 4.46
N ARG A 35 -10.32 2.33 4.32
CA ARG A 35 -11.09 3.27 5.14
C ARG A 35 -12.47 2.67 5.40
N ILE A 36 -12.98 2.88 6.62
CA ILE A 36 -14.33 2.42 6.99
C ILE A 36 -15.32 3.59 6.92
N ALA A 37 -15.04 4.67 7.63
CA ALA A 37 -15.91 5.86 7.67
C ALA A 37 -15.67 6.77 6.47
N PHE A 38 -15.82 6.22 5.26
CA PHE A 38 -15.61 6.92 4.00
C PHE A 38 -16.39 6.26 2.86
N ALA A 39 -16.73 7.01 1.81
CA ALA A 39 -17.46 6.49 0.65
C ALA A 39 -16.53 5.81 -0.36
N ASN A 40 -15.89 4.72 0.04
CA ASN A 40 -14.99 3.91 -0.79
C ASN A 40 -15.39 2.42 -0.74
N PRO A 41 -14.95 1.59 -1.70
CA PRO A 41 -15.15 0.15 -1.64
C PRO A 41 -14.54 -0.47 -0.38
N GLU A 42 -15.25 -1.44 0.22
CA GLU A 42 -14.73 -2.21 1.34
C GLU A 42 -13.52 -3.05 0.89
N VAL A 43 -12.46 -3.04 1.69
CA VAL A 43 -11.11 -3.50 1.32
C VAL A 43 -11.03 -4.97 0.95
N LEU A 44 -11.71 -5.87 1.70
CA LEU A 44 -11.64 -7.32 1.48
C LEU A 44 -12.57 -7.76 0.33
N THR A 45 -13.72 -7.11 0.20
CA THR A 45 -14.62 -7.33 -0.95
C THR A 45 -13.94 -6.93 -2.26
N LEU A 46 -13.26 -5.77 -2.27
CA LEU A 46 -12.49 -5.34 -3.42
C LEU A 46 -11.32 -6.30 -3.71
N LEU A 47 -10.63 -6.79 -2.68
CA LEU A 47 -9.55 -7.78 -2.83
C LEU A 47 -10.02 -9.02 -3.61
N GLY A 48 -11.18 -9.57 -3.25
CA GLY A 48 -11.75 -10.71 -3.98
C GLY A 48 -12.02 -10.39 -5.46
N ALA A 49 -12.53 -9.19 -5.75
CA ALA A 49 -12.75 -8.73 -7.11
C ALA A 49 -11.43 -8.54 -7.89
N LEU A 50 -10.42 -7.91 -7.27
CA LEU A 50 -9.10 -7.71 -7.88
C LEU A 50 -8.41 -9.04 -8.17
N ALA A 51 -8.49 -10.01 -7.26
CA ALA A 51 -7.96 -11.36 -7.47
C ALA A 51 -8.57 -12.04 -8.71
N ALA A 52 -9.87 -11.78 -8.98
CA ALA A 52 -10.59 -12.33 -10.13
C ALA A 52 -10.44 -11.51 -11.43
N TRP A 53 -10.08 -10.22 -11.34
CA TRP A 53 -9.95 -9.33 -12.50
C TRP A 53 -8.53 -9.24 -13.06
N THR A 54 -7.54 -9.75 -12.32
CA THR A 54 -6.11 -9.69 -12.65
C THR A 54 -5.46 -11.07 -12.63
N ASP A 55 -4.47 -11.28 -13.50
CA ASP A 55 -3.79 -12.56 -13.65
C ASP A 55 -2.29 -12.47 -13.30
N ARG A 56 -1.67 -11.31 -13.44
CA ARG A 56 -0.21 -11.12 -13.38
C ARG A 56 0.28 -10.38 -12.13
N VAL A 57 -0.30 -9.20 -11.86
CA VAL A 57 0.28 -8.30 -10.84
C VAL A 57 0.09 -8.82 -9.42
N PRO A 58 1.12 -8.74 -8.55
CA PRO A 58 0.95 -8.81 -7.11
C PRO A 58 -0.11 -7.83 -6.61
N LEU A 59 -0.87 -8.25 -5.60
CA LEU A 59 -1.94 -7.50 -4.95
C LEU A 59 -1.46 -7.08 -3.57
N ILE A 60 -1.43 -5.78 -3.28
CA ILE A 60 -0.84 -5.28 -2.02
C ILE A 60 -1.82 -4.35 -1.31
N THR A 61 -2.19 -4.66 -0.06
CA THR A 61 -2.91 -3.69 0.77
C THR A 61 -1.94 -2.61 1.30
N THR A 62 -2.31 -1.31 1.17
CA THR A 62 -1.46 -0.17 1.58
C THR A 62 -2.26 0.90 2.33
N VAL A 63 -2.77 0.67 3.53
CA VAL A 63 -2.62 -0.52 4.36
C VAL A 63 -3.99 -0.99 4.85
N LEU A 64 -4.07 -2.22 5.32
CA LEU A 64 -5.19 -2.75 6.06
C LEU A 64 -4.97 -2.51 7.56
N VAL A 65 -6.05 -2.30 8.33
CA VAL A 65 -5.98 -2.03 9.78
C VAL A 65 -6.52 -3.24 10.56
N PRO A 66 -5.67 -4.16 11.02
CA PRO A 66 -6.14 -5.40 11.67
C PRO A 66 -7.02 -5.18 12.90
N GLN A 67 -6.89 -4.04 13.57
CA GLN A 67 -7.69 -3.71 14.76
C GLN A 67 -9.17 -3.45 14.45
N LEU A 68 -9.53 -3.20 13.19
CA LEU A 68 -10.91 -3.00 12.74
C LEU A 68 -11.64 -4.31 12.43
N HIS A 69 -10.96 -5.46 12.48
CA HIS A 69 -11.46 -6.77 12.10
C HIS A 69 -11.31 -7.80 13.21
N ASP A 70 -12.13 -8.83 13.19
CA ASP A 70 -11.82 -10.07 13.92
C ASP A 70 -10.59 -10.73 13.26
N PRO A 71 -9.52 -11.04 14.00
CA PRO A 71 -8.27 -11.52 13.42
C PRO A 71 -8.36 -12.91 12.77
N VAL A 72 -9.30 -13.77 13.24
CA VAL A 72 -9.51 -15.10 12.66
C VAL A 72 -10.28 -14.99 11.34
N LEU A 73 -11.32 -14.17 11.29
CA LEU A 73 -12.06 -13.89 10.06
C LEU A 73 -11.18 -13.18 9.03
N LEU A 74 -10.36 -12.22 9.47
CA LEU A 74 -9.41 -11.53 8.61
C LEU A 74 -8.39 -12.52 8.02
N ALA A 75 -7.78 -13.37 8.85
CA ALA A 75 -6.83 -14.38 8.38
C ALA A 75 -7.46 -15.33 7.35
N LYS A 76 -8.72 -15.76 7.60
CA LYS A 76 -9.48 -16.59 6.66
C LYS A 76 -9.75 -15.89 5.33
N ALA A 77 -10.17 -14.62 5.36
CA ALA A 77 -10.44 -13.84 4.15
C ALA A 77 -9.17 -13.64 3.31
N LEU A 78 -8.05 -13.28 3.95
CA LEU A 78 -6.76 -13.11 3.29
C LEU A 78 -6.21 -14.42 2.72
N ALA A 79 -6.32 -15.55 3.44
CA ALA A 79 -5.94 -16.85 2.92
C ALA A 79 -6.82 -17.26 1.71
N THR A 80 -8.11 -16.95 1.75
CA THR A 80 -9.01 -17.19 0.61
C THR A 80 -8.58 -16.35 -0.60
N ALA A 81 -8.26 -15.07 -0.41
CA ALA A 81 -7.79 -14.20 -1.47
C ALA A 81 -6.41 -14.63 -2.02
N ASP A 82 -5.55 -15.16 -1.16
CA ASP A 82 -4.27 -15.73 -1.58
C ASP A 82 -4.47 -16.94 -2.50
N VAL A 83 -5.40 -17.84 -2.15
CA VAL A 83 -5.79 -18.97 -3.01
C VAL A 83 -6.38 -18.47 -4.32
N LEU A 84 -7.32 -17.53 -4.30
CA LEU A 84 -7.97 -16.99 -5.50
C LEU A 84 -6.99 -16.28 -6.44
N SER A 85 -6.01 -15.61 -5.88
CA SER A 85 -4.96 -14.92 -6.66
C SER A 85 -3.80 -15.83 -7.08
N GLY A 86 -3.77 -17.11 -6.63
CA GLY A 86 -2.66 -18.02 -6.91
C GLY A 86 -1.34 -17.60 -6.23
N GLY A 87 -1.40 -17.06 -5.01
CA GLY A 87 -0.23 -16.67 -4.22
C GLY A 87 0.33 -15.29 -4.55
N ARG A 88 -0.46 -14.39 -5.17
CA ARG A 88 -0.02 -13.03 -5.53
C ARG A 88 -0.28 -11.98 -4.42
N LEU A 89 -0.83 -12.38 -3.26
CA LEU A 89 -1.17 -11.46 -2.20
C LEU A 89 0.05 -11.06 -1.34
N THR A 90 0.17 -9.77 -1.06
CA THR A 90 1.02 -9.18 -0.01
C THR A 90 0.14 -8.33 0.89
N VAL A 91 0.28 -8.46 2.19
CA VAL A 91 -0.58 -7.75 3.16
C VAL A 91 0.21 -6.67 3.86
N GLY A 92 0.01 -5.43 3.45
CA GLY A 92 0.48 -4.28 4.21
C GLY A 92 -0.50 -3.97 5.33
N VAL A 93 -0.01 -3.87 6.56
CA VAL A 93 -0.80 -3.59 7.76
C VAL A 93 -0.34 -2.32 8.46
N GLY A 94 -1.28 -1.58 9.02
CA GLY A 94 -1.02 -0.36 9.79
C GLY A 94 -2.00 -0.20 10.94
N VAL A 95 -1.78 0.80 11.79
CA VAL A 95 -2.70 1.08 12.91
C VAL A 95 -3.86 2.01 12.52
N GLY A 96 -3.89 2.50 11.29
CA GLY A 96 -4.83 3.55 10.88
C GLY A 96 -4.52 4.91 11.52
N GLY A 97 -5.14 5.95 11.00
CA GLY A 97 -4.91 7.33 11.46
C GLY A 97 -6.16 8.02 12.01
N ARG A 98 -7.33 7.36 12.02
CA ARG A 98 -8.62 8.03 12.22
C ARG A 98 -9.45 7.30 13.28
N ASP A 99 -9.92 8.05 14.26
CA ASP A 99 -10.82 7.51 15.30
C ASP A 99 -12.17 7.11 14.72
N GLU A 100 -12.65 7.82 13.70
CA GLU A 100 -13.94 7.55 13.05
C GLU A 100 -14.01 6.17 12.39
N ASP A 101 -12.89 5.66 11.84
CA ASP A 101 -12.84 4.30 11.30
C ASP A 101 -13.02 3.26 12.41
N TYR A 102 -12.46 3.50 13.62
CA TYR A 102 -12.67 2.65 14.80
C TYR A 102 -14.10 2.73 15.33
N HIS A 103 -14.63 3.95 15.47
CA HIS A 103 -16.00 4.16 15.94
C HIS A 103 -17.03 3.49 15.01
N ALA A 104 -16.81 3.55 13.70
CA ALA A 104 -17.73 3.00 12.70
C ALA A 104 -17.95 1.47 12.85
N VAL A 105 -16.96 0.74 13.37
CA VAL A 105 -17.05 -0.71 13.60
C VAL A 105 -17.22 -1.06 15.08
N GLY A 106 -17.37 -0.07 15.96
CA GLY A 106 -17.47 -0.29 17.41
C GLY A 106 -16.16 -0.75 18.06
N ALA A 107 -15.02 -0.51 17.42
CA ALA A 107 -13.70 -0.78 17.98
C ALA A 107 -13.25 0.38 18.88
N ASP A 108 -12.44 0.06 19.89
CA ASP A 108 -11.86 1.07 20.78
C ASP A 108 -10.66 1.77 20.12
N PRO A 109 -10.67 3.10 19.91
CA PRO A 109 -9.51 3.84 19.42
C PRO A 109 -8.25 3.69 20.30
N ALA A 110 -8.40 3.35 21.60
CA ALA A 110 -7.26 3.04 22.46
C ALA A 110 -6.50 1.76 22.02
N ALA A 111 -7.14 0.88 21.25
CA ALA A 111 -6.50 -0.28 20.63
C ALA A 111 -5.61 0.08 19.43
N ARG A 112 -5.57 1.36 19.01
CA ARG A 112 -4.71 1.85 17.92
C ARG A 112 -3.25 1.90 18.35
N THR A 113 -2.68 0.73 18.60
CA THR A 113 -1.28 0.56 19.03
C THR A 113 -0.56 -0.47 18.17
N MET A 114 0.75 -0.32 18.06
CA MET A 114 1.59 -1.30 17.37
C MET A 114 1.60 -2.67 18.08
N GLY A 115 1.47 -2.68 19.41
CA GLY A 115 1.39 -3.91 20.19
C GLY A 115 0.13 -4.72 19.88
N GLU A 116 -1.03 -4.07 19.81
CA GLU A 116 -2.27 -4.74 19.45
C GLU A 116 -2.28 -5.20 17.98
N MET A 117 -1.73 -4.40 17.07
CA MET A 117 -1.54 -4.82 15.68
C MET A 117 -0.67 -6.08 15.61
N ALA A 118 0.49 -6.09 16.25
CA ALA A 118 1.41 -7.24 16.25
C ALA A 118 0.74 -8.49 16.86
N ARG A 119 -0.04 -8.34 17.92
CA ARG A 119 -0.82 -9.46 18.50
C ARG A 119 -1.83 -10.05 17.52
N ARG A 120 -2.55 -9.21 16.76
CA ARG A 120 -3.50 -9.69 15.73
C ARG A 120 -2.79 -10.35 14.57
N VAL A 121 -1.67 -9.81 14.13
CA VAL A 121 -0.82 -10.41 13.10
C VAL A 121 -0.33 -11.81 13.55
N GLU A 122 0.05 -11.96 14.81
CA GLU A 122 0.44 -13.27 15.35
C GLU A 122 -0.71 -14.29 15.29
N ILE A 123 -1.93 -13.90 15.64
CA ILE A 123 -3.12 -14.76 15.49
C ILE A 123 -3.32 -15.14 14.02
N MET A 124 -3.18 -14.17 13.11
CA MET A 124 -3.32 -14.46 11.67
C MET A 124 -2.29 -15.49 11.19
N LYS A 125 -1.03 -15.36 11.62
CA LYS A 125 0.04 -16.32 11.29
C LYS A 125 -0.25 -17.73 11.82
N GLN A 126 -0.73 -17.84 13.06
CA GLN A 126 -1.14 -19.11 13.65
C GLN A 126 -2.28 -19.78 12.85
N VAL A 127 -3.29 -18.99 12.44
CA VAL A 127 -4.37 -19.50 11.57
C VAL A 127 -3.81 -19.98 10.22
N TRP A 128 -2.90 -19.23 9.60
CA TRP A 128 -2.26 -19.63 8.35
C TRP A 128 -1.34 -20.86 8.48
N ALA A 129 -0.80 -21.08 9.67
CA ALA A 129 -0.07 -22.33 10.00
C ALA A 129 -0.99 -23.53 10.26
N GLY A 130 -2.33 -23.33 10.26
CA GLY A 130 -3.30 -24.38 10.56
C GLY A 130 -3.46 -24.68 12.06
N GLU A 131 -2.94 -23.78 12.92
CA GLU A 131 -3.08 -23.89 14.38
C GLU A 131 -4.49 -23.54 14.84
N ARG A 132 -4.90 -24.14 15.95
CA ARG A 132 -6.16 -23.77 16.61
C ARG A 132 -5.93 -22.60 17.56
N VAL A 133 -6.51 -21.46 17.23
CA VAL A 133 -6.38 -20.21 18.01
C VAL A 133 -7.60 -19.92 18.88
N THR A 134 -8.62 -20.80 18.81
CA THR A 134 -9.88 -20.72 19.58
C THR A 134 -10.25 -22.12 20.10
N ASP A 135 -11.34 -22.22 20.87
CA ASP A 135 -11.90 -23.48 21.36
C ASP A 135 -12.57 -24.34 20.26
N SER A 136 -12.53 -23.90 19.01
CA SER A 136 -13.05 -24.69 17.88
C SER A 136 -12.29 -26.02 17.77
N VAL A 137 -13.03 -27.11 17.63
CA VAL A 137 -12.45 -28.46 17.43
C VAL A 137 -11.89 -28.65 16.01
N LEU A 138 -12.31 -27.82 15.06
CA LEU A 138 -11.87 -27.83 13.68
C LEU A 138 -10.93 -26.64 13.41
N PRO A 139 -9.88 -26.85 12.61
CA PRO A 139 -9.01 -25.74 12.18
C PRO A 139 -9.75 -24.78 11.25
N VAL A 140 -9.30 -23.54 11.21
CA VAL A 140 -9.80 -22.53 10.27
C VAL A 140 -9.02 -22.66 8.95
N GLY A 141 -9.73 -22.75 7.84
CA GLY A 141 -9.15 -22.79 6.50
C GLY A 141 -9.95 -21.96 5.49
N PRO A 142 -9.50 -21.84 4.21
CA PRO A 142 -8.36 -22.56 3.63
C PRO A 142 -7.02 -22.09 4.20
N LEU A 143 -5.96 -22.90 4.02
CA LEU A 143 -4.59 -22.42 4.21
C LEU A 143 -4.17 -21.58 2.99
N PRO A 144 -3.27 -20.60 3.15
CA PRO A 144 -2.71 -19.85 2.04
C PRO A 144 -1.94 -20.75 1.07
N VAL A 145 -1.81 -20.34 -0.18
CA VAL A 145 -0.92 -20.96 -1.17
C VAL A 145 0.55 -20.66 -0.83
N GLN A 146 0.81 -19.45 -0.36
CA GLN A 146 2.14 -19.03 0.08
C GLN A 146 2.52 -19.74 1.38
N GLN A 147 3.67 -20.37 1.41
CA GLN A 147 4.17 -21.08 2.60
C GLN A 147 4.39 -20.08 3.75
N GLY A 148 3.76 -20.33 4.89
CA GLY A 148 3.80 -19.45 6.06
C GLY A 148 2.84 -18.26 6.00
N GLY A 149 2.08 -18.12 4.93
CA GLY A 149 1.13 -17.03 4.69
C GLY A 149 1.62 -15.98 3.69
N PRO A 150 0.76 -15.03 3.30
CA PRO A 150 1.15 -13.89 2.49
C PRO A 150 2.25 -13.07 3.14
N ARG A 151 3.15 -12.49 2.31
CA ARG A 151 4.16 -11.52 2.79
C ARG A 151 3.48 -10.41 3.57
N LEU A 152 4.13 -9.96 4.67
CA LEU A 152 3.60 -8.93 5.56
C LEU A 152 4.48 -7.67 5.49
N LEU A 153 3.90 -6.52 5.16
CA LEU A 153 4.57 -5.22 5.21
C LEU A 153 3.97 -4.37 6.32
N VAL A 154 4.80 -3.58 7.03
CA VAL A 154 4.33 -2.64 8.03
C VAL A 154 4.15 -1.25 7.43
N GLY A 155 2.98 -0.66 7.62
CA GLY A 155 2.71 0.75 7.29
C GLY A 155 3.13 1.67 8.44
N THR A 156 4.24 2.38 8.28
CA THR A 156 4.72 3.34 9.26
C THR A 156 5.65 4.37 8.63
N VAL A 157 5.77 5.53 9.28
CA VAL A 157 6.77 6.56 8.99
C VAL A 157 7.74 6.74 10.17
N GLY A 158 7.59 5.94 11.23
CA GLY A 158 8.35 6.07 12.46
C GLY A 158 9.47 5.04 12.59
N PRO A 159 10.73 5.46 12.82
CA PRO A 159 11.88 4.54 12.92
C PRO A 159 11.74 3.52 14.06
N ARG A 160 11.19 3.92 15.20
CA ARG A 160 10.95 2.99 16.33
C ARG A 160 9.98 1.88 15.96
N THR A 161 8.91 2.21 15.26
CA THR A 161 7.92 1.25 14.79
C THR A 161 8.55 0.27 13.81
N LEU A 162 9.37 0.77 12.89
CA LEU A 162 10.06 -0.04 11.90
C LEU A 162 11.00 -1.05 12.57
N CYS A 163 11.78 -0.63 13.58
CA CYS A 163 12.62 -1.54 14.38
C CYS A 163 11.81 -2.65 15.09
N HIS A 164 10.62 -2.34 15.60
CA HIS A 164 9.75 -3.36 16.19
C HIS A 164 9.19 -4.34 15.17
N ALA A 165 8.86 -3.84 13.98
CA ALA A 165 8.28 -4.64 12.90
C ALA A 165 9.27 -5.67 12.33
N ALA A 166 10.56 -5.43 12.40
CA ALA A 166 11.59 -6.37 11.94
C ALA A 166 11.48 -7.77 12.58
N ARG A 167 10.73 -7.93 13.68
CA ARG A 167 10.51 -9.22 14.34
C ARG A 167 9.42 -10.08 13.68
N TRP A 168 8.55 -9.49 12.87
CA TRP A 168 7.37 -10.19 12.36
C TRP A 168 6.97 -9.80 10.92
N ALA A 169 7.45 -8.66 10.40
CA ALA A 169 7.18 -8.21 9.04
C ALA A 169 8.35 -8.53 8.09
N ASP A 170 8.05 -8.56 6.81
CA ASP A 170 9.00 -8.80 5.72
C ASP A 170 9.50 -7.49 5.10
N GLY A 171 8.98 -6.33 5.55
CA GLY A 171 9.39 -5.02 5.06
C GLY A 171 8.44 -3.88 5.42
N LEU A 172 8.59 -2.78 4.70
CA LEU A 172 7.89 -1.52 4.87
C LEU A 172 6.95 -1.24 3.69
N ALA A 173 5.69 -0.86 3.98
CA ALA A 173 4.78 -0.16 3.08
C ALA A 173 4.76 1.32 3.50
N GLY A 174 5.75 2.08 3.05
CA GLY A 174 5.95 3.47 3.43
C GLY A 174 5.12 4.46 2.61
N ILE A 175 5.08 5.70 3.09
CA ILE A 175 4.54 6.85 2.38
C ILE A 175 5.43 8.06 2.63
N THR A 176 5.68 8.85 1.60
CA THR A 176 6.30 10.17 1.70
C THR A 176 5.30 11.23 1.28
N LEU A 177 5.19 12.31 2.07
CA LEU A 177 4.28 13.42 1.78
C LEU A 177 4.98 14.53 0.99
N ASP A 178 6.21 14.83 1.35
CA ASP A 178 7.03 15.94 0.85
C ASP A 178 8.03 15.53 -0.24
N LEU A 179 8.06 14.26 -0.63
CA LEU A 179 8.96 13.69 -1.64
C LEU A 179 10.46 13.88 -1.31
N ASP A 180 10.78 14.00 -0.02
CA ASP A 180 12.14 14.13 0.46
C ASP A 180 12.84 12.76 0.42
N VAL A 181 13.67 12.57 -0.61
CA VAL A 181 14.37 11.30 -0.86
C VAL A 181 15.40 11.02 0.23
N ASP A 182 16.06 12.06 0.76
CA ASP A 182 17.09 11.89 1.80
C ASP A 182 16.47 11.40 3.12
N LYS A 183 15.33 11.97 3.53
CA LYS A 183 14.58 11.44 4.68
C LYS A 183 14.10 10.02 4.47
N GLN A 184 13.73 9.67 3.24
CA GLN A 184 13.28 8.31 2.94
C GLN A 184 14.44 7.33 3.02
N ASP A 185 15.63 7.71 2.56
CA ASP A 185 16.85 6.91 2.68
C ASP A 185 17.26 6.70 4.14
N GLU A 186 17.22 7.75 4.96
CA GLU A 186 17.45 7.63 6.42
C GLU A 186 16.50 6.59 7.06
N LEU A 187 15.22 6.60 6.69
CA LEU A 187 14.25 5.62 7.19
C LEU A 187 14.56 4.21 6.68
N PHE A 188 14.97 4.07 5.44
CA PHE A 188 15.35 2.78 4.82
C PHE A 188 16.60 2.20 5.46
N GLU A 189 17.61 3.04 5.78
CA GLU A 189 18.79 2.61 6.54
C GLU A 189 18.41 2.05 7.93
N VAL A 190 17.50 2.71 8.64
CA VAL A 190 16.98 2.16 9.91
C VAL A 190 16.34 0.79 9.69
N GLY A 191 15.59 0.63 8.60
CA GLY A 191 14.99 -0.65 8.22
C GLY A 191 16.05 -1.72 7.95
N ARG A 192 17.01 -1.46 7.06
CA ARG A 192 18.11 -2.38 6.71
C ARG A 192 18.85 -2.86 7.97
N LEU A 193 19.20 -1.92 8.85
CA LEU A 193 19.87 -2.25 10.11
C LEU A 193 19.00 -3.07 11.06
N ALA A 194 17.71 -2.76 11.19
CA ALA A 194 16.80 -3.46 12.10
C ALA A 194 16.58 -4.92 11.66
N TRP A 195 16.39 -5.18 10.38
CA TRP A 195 16.25 -6.55 9.85
C TRP A 195 17.55 -7.35 9.99
N ALA A 196 18.70 -6.74 9.70
CA ALA A 196 20.00 -7.37 9.90
C ALA A 196 20.25 -7.73 11.38
N GLN A 197 19.92 -6.84 12.32
CA GLN A 197 20.02 -7.11 13.76
C GLN A 197 19.07 -8.20 14.24
N ALA A 198 17.91 -8.33 13.61
CA ALA A 198 16.95 -9.42 13.88
C ALA A 198 17.37 -10.76 13.25
N GLY A 199 18.42 -10.79 12.45
CA GLY A 199 18.85 -11.99 11.71
C GLY A 199 17.96 -12.38 10.53
N ASN A 200 17.16 -11.43 10.04
CA ASN A 200 16.23 -11.61 8.93
C ASN A 200 16.88 -11.27 7.58
N PRO A 201 16.36 -11.81 6.46
CA PRO A 201 16.72 -11.36 5.12
C PRO A 201 16.51 -9.85 4.94
N PRO A 202 17.17 -9.22 3.95
CA PRO A 202 16.95 -7.81 3.65
C PRO A 202 15.46 -7.49 3.49
N PRO A 203 14.95 -6.40 4.10
CA PRO A 203 13.53 -6.06 4.04
C PRO A 203 13.12 -5.58 2.64
N HIS A 204 11.86 -5.82 2.28
CA HIS A 204 11.22 -5.12 1.16
C HIS A 204 10.91 -3.68 1.59
N LEU A 205 11.56 -2.68 1.01
CA LEU A 205 11.43 -1.27 1.37
C LEU A 205 10.63 -0.55 0.28
N ALA A 206 9.32 -0.43 0.48
CA ALA A 206 8.46 0.31 -0.43
C ALA A 206 8.15 1.70 0.12
N THR A 207 7.95 2.65 -0.80
CA THR A 207 7.38 3.96 -0.51
C THR A 207 6.23 4.27 -1.44
N SER A 208 5.39 5.23 -1.09
CA SER A 208 4.27 5.68 -1.90
C SER A 208 4.11 7.19 -1.83
N PHE A 209 3.50 7.78 -2.84
CA PHE A 209 3.12 9.20 -2.85
C PHE A 209 1.95 9.46 -3.80
N TRP A 210 1.18 10.50 -3.51
CA TRP A 210 0.14 11.00 -4.42
C TRP A 210 0.76 11.62 -5.66
N PHE A 211 0.12 11.43 -6.82
CA PHE A 211 0.59 12.02 -8.05
C PHE A 211 -0.53 12.62 -8.89
N ALA A 212 -0.17 13.65 -9.64
CA ALA A 212 -0.92 14.20 -10.76
C ALA A 212 0.07 14.60 -11.88
N ILE A 213 -0.15 14.13 -13.10
CA ILE A 213 0.66 14.44 -14.27
C ILE A 213 -0.06 15.46 -15.13
N GLY A 214 0.57 16.59 -15.44
CA GLY A 214 -0.01 17.65 -16.26
C GLY A 214 0.71 18.98 -16.12
N PRO A 215 0.17 20.03 -16.76
CA PRO A 215 0.63 21.38 -16.49
C PRO A 215 0.62 21.67 -14.99
N GLN A 216 1.68 22.27 -14.47
CA GLN A 216 1.98 22.39 -13.04
C GLN A 216 0.80 22.90 -12.21
N GLU A 217 0.11 23.95 -12.68
CA GLU A 217 -1.02 24.53 -11.96
C GLU A 217 -2.21 23.57 -11.86
N GLN A 218 -2.59 22.93 -12.98
CA GLN A 218 -3.69 21.97 -13.05
C GLN A 218 -3.40 20.71 -12.22
N ALA A 219 -2.18 20.18 -12.33
CA ALA A 219 -1.76 19.01 -11.55
C ALA A 219 -1.77 19.30 -10.05
N ARG A 220 -1.33 20.51 -9.64
CA ARG A 220 -1.36 20.93 -8.24
C ARG A 220 -2.79 21.12 -7.73
N GLU A 221 -3.68 21.69 -8.53
CA GLU A 221 -5.10 21.82 -8.20
C GLU A 221 -5.78 20.45 -8.04
N GLN A 222 -5.44 19.47 -8.91
CA GLN A 222 -5.93 18.10 -8.79
C GLN A 222 -5.53 17.46 -7.46
N ILE A 223 -4.27 17.57 -7.06
CA ILE A 223 -3.81 17.07 -5.75
C ILE A 223 -4.53 17.77 -4.61
N HIS A 224 -4.67 19.09 -4.68
CA HIS A 224 -5.36 19.87 -3.63
C HIS A 224 -6.82 19.44 -3.47
N ARG A 225 -7.55 19.28 -4.57
CA ARG A 225 -8.93 18.76 -4.58
C ARG A 225 -9.00 17.37 -3.93
N HIS A 226 -8.10 16.47 -4.33
CA HIS A 226 -8.02 15.12 -3.76
C HIS A 226 -7.75 15.15 -2.25
N LEU A 227 -6.77 15.92 -1.80
CA LEU A 227 -6.43 16.04 -0.38
C LEU A 227 -7.58 16.62 0.44
N ARG A 228 -8.30 17.62 -0.06
CA ARG A 228 -9.50 18.16 0.55
C ARG A 228 -10.61 17.13 0.73
N HIS A 229 -10.79 16.25 -0.24
CA HIS A 229 -11.75 15.16 -0.19
C HIS A 229 -11.27 14.02 0.74
N TYR A 230 -10.05 13.57 0.55
CA TYR A 230 -9.49 12.43 1.28
C TYR A 230 -9.24 12.74 2.76
N MET A 231 -8.72 13.93 3.08
CA MET A 231 -8.37 14.35 4.45
C MET A 231 -9.50 15.10 5.16
N ASN A 232 -10.74 14.71 4.94
CA ASN A 232 -11.95 15.39 5.46
C ASN A 232 -12.09 15.33 7.00
N TRP A 233 -11.20 14.64 7.70
CA TRP A 233 -11.14 14.55 9.18
C TRP A 233 -10.24 15.59 9.83
N ILE A 234 -9.50 16.36 9.05
CA ILE A 234 -8.68 17.50 9.55
C ILE A 234 -9.24 18.81 9.05
N PRO A 235 -9.00 19.92 9.79
CA PRO A 235 -9.48 21.24 9.39
C PRO A 235 -9.03 21.60 7.96
N PRO A 236 -9.93 22.13 7.12
CA PRO A 236 -9.61 22.46 5.73
C PRO A 236 -8.42 23.39 5.55
N GLU A 237 -8.22 24.34 6.46
CA GLU A 237 -7.10 25.27 6.46
C GLU A 237 -5.75 24.58 6.65
N LEU A 238 -5.70 23.47 7.37
CA LEU A 238 -4.49 22.66 7.50
C LEU A 238 -4.21 21.87 6.22
N VAL A 239 -5.27 21.34 5.56
CA VAL A 239 -5.12 20.70 4.24
C VAL A 239 -4.59 21.70 3.22
N ASP A 240 -5.13 22.94 3.20
CA ASP A 240 -4.69 23.99 2.29
C ASP A 240 -3.23 24.39 2.53
N ALA A 241 -2.79 24.41 3.79
CA ALA A 241 -1.42 24.74 4.13
C ALA A 241 -0.42 23.66 3.71
N MET A 242 -0.81 22.37 3.75
CA MET A 242 0.07 21.27 3.37
C MET A 242 0.05 20.92 1.88
N ALA A 243 -1.08 21.15 1.20
CA ALA A 243 -1.27 20.73 -0.18
C ALA A 243 -0.21 21.24 -1.18
N PRO A 244 0.34 22.45 -1.07
CA PRO A 244 1.41 22.91 -1.97
C PRO A 244 2.69 22.08 -1.92
N HIS A 245 2.92 21.37 -0.80
CA HIS A 245 4.14 20.61 -0.53
C HIS A 245 3.90 19.09 -0.46
N THR A 246 2.68 18.63 -0.79
CA THR A 246 2.31 17.23 -0.65
C THR A 246 2.12 16.59 -2.03
N GLY A 247 2.78 15.45 -2.23
CA GLY A 247 2.67 14.65 -3.45
C GLY A 247 3.33 15.28 -4.68
N PHE A 248 3.38 14.51 -5.75
CA PHE A 248 3.99 14.90 -7.02
C PHE A 248 2.98 15.60 -7.94
N SER A 249 3.34 16.77 -8.46
CA SER A 249 2.65 17.45 -9.56
C SER A 249 3.68 17.93 -10.58
N GLY A 250 3.54 17.58 -11.84
CA GLY A 250 4.50 17.96 -12.87
C GLY A 250 4.28 17.20 -14.17
N THR A 251 5.29 17.27 -15.04
CA THR A 251 5.32 16.58 -16.33
C THR A 251 5.72 15.11 -16.17
N GLU A 252 5.63 14.35 -17.26
CA GLU A 252 6.13 12.98 -17.35
C GLU A 252 7.65 12.91 -17.08
N ASP A 253 8.41 13.87 -17.61
CA ASP A 253 9.87 13.94 -17.40
C ASP A 253 10.21 14.19 -15.94
N ASP A 254 9.48 15.10 -15.26
CA ASP A 254 9.66 15.36 -13.83
C ASP A 254 9.37 14.12 -12.99
N LEU A 255 8.34 13.33 -13.36
CA LEU A 255 8.04 12.06 -12.67
C LEU A 255 9.15 11.03 -12.91
N ALA A 256 9.65 10.92 -14.13
CA ALA A 256 10.75 10.01 -14.45
C ALA A 256 12.01 10.35 -13.65
N ASP A 257 12.33 11.64 -13.49
CA ASP A 257 13.46 12.10 -12.66
C ASP A 257 13.25 11.74 -11.19
N LEU A 258 12.05 11.93 -10.65
CA LEU A 258 11.73 11.56 -9.27
C LEU A 258 11.86 10.04 -9.05
N LEU A 259 11.37 9.22 -9.98
CA LEU A 259 11.51 7.76 -9.89
C LEU A 259 12.97 7.33 -9.87
N ARG A 260 13.85 7.95 -10.70
CA ARG A 260 15.30 7.68 -10.70
C ARG A 260 15.94 8.03 -9.34
N ARG A 261 15.55 9.16 -8.74
CA ARG A 261 16.04 9.55 -7.41
C ARG A 261 15.63 8.55 -6.32
N PHE A 262 14.39 8.07 -6.32
CA PHE A 262 13.98 7.01 -5.38
C PHE A 262 14.66 5.67 -5.66
N ALA A 263 14.91 5.33 -6.92
CA ALA A 263 15.64 4.12 -7.26
C ALA A 263 17.11 4.16 -6.77
N SER A 264 17.75 5.34 -6.74
CA SER A 264 19.15 5.49 -6.29
C SER A 264 19.36 5.21 -4.79
N ILE A 265 18.32 5.20 -3.97
CA ILE A 265 18.36 4.82 -2.55
C ILE A 265 17.92 3.35 -2.31
N GLU A 266 18.02 2.51 -3.34
CA GLU A 266 17.66 1.09 -3.28
C GLU A 266 16.19 0.83 -2.83
N THR A 267 15.27 1.70 -3.27
CA THR A 267 13.84 1.49 -3.05
C THR A 267 13.40 0.20 -3.75
N SER A 268 12.85 -0.76 -3.00
CA SER A 268 12.36 -2.02 -3.56
C SER A 268 11.15 -1.82 -4.48
N GLU A 269 10.26 -0.88 -4.11
CA GLU A 269 9.05 -0.59 -4.88
C GLU A 269 8.51 0.82 -4.58
N ILE A 270 7.97 1.47 -5.62
CA ILE A 270 7.32 2.78 -5.52
C ILE A 270 5.84 2.62 -5.89
N HIS A 271 4.95 2.94 -4.95
CA HIS A 271 3.51 2.90 -5.21
C HIS A 271 3.01 4.30 -5.55
N LEU A 272 2.60 4.50 -6.79
CA LEU A 272 1.97 5.74 -7.26
C LEU A 272 0.51 5.77 -6.85
N ILE A 273 0.11 6.76 -6.05
CA ILE A 273 -1.27 6.93 -5.56
C ILE A 273 -1.98 7.96 -6.43
N PRO A 274 -2.99 7.57 -7.23
CA PRO A 274 -3.69 8.49 -8.11
C PRO A 274 -4.56 9.48 -7.30
N THR A 275 -4.66 10.69 -7.81
CA THR A 275 -5.53 11.75 -7.30
C THR A 275 -6.70 12.05 -8.25
N SER A 276 -6.99 11.11 -9.14
CA SER A 276 -8.10 11.11 -10.08
C SER A 276 -8.43 9.68 -10.50
N SER A 277 -9.69 9.40 -10.78
CA SER A 277 -10.16 8.14 -11.38
C SER A 277 -9.99 8.09 -12.91
N ASP A 278 -9.51 9.18 -13.52
CA ASP A 278 -9.30 9.27 -14.96
C ASP A 278 -8.19 8.30 -15.43
N LEU A 279 -8.56 7.39 -16.32
CA LEU A 279 -7.64 6.43 -16.94
C LEU A 279 -6.53 7.10 -17.76
N ASP A 280 -6.66 8.38 -18.12
CA ASP A 280 -5.58 9.11 -18.80
C ASP A 280 -4.38 9.30 -17.85
N GLN A 281 -4.63 9.61 -16.59
CA GLN A 281 -3.56 9.68 -15.58
C GLN A 281 -2.84 8.34 -15.42
N LEU A 282 -3.58 7.23 -15.47
CA LEU A 282 -2.98 5.89 -15.43
C LEU A 282 -2.13 5.60 -16.67
N ARG A 283 -2.61 5.94 -17.89
CA ARG A 283 -1.87 5.72 -19.14
C ARG A 283 -0.57 6.51 -19.16
N ARG A 284 -0.62 7.80 -18.80
CA ARG A 284 0.56 8.66 -18.72
C ARG A 284 1.59 8.13 -17.73
N ALA A 285 1.14 7.68 -16.54
CA ALA A 285 2.02 7.04 -15.58
C ALA A 285 2.61 5.71 -16.11
N ALA A 286 1.82 4.93 -16.86
CA ALA A 286 2.30 3.69 -17.48
C ALA A 286 3.41 3.94 -18.50
N ASP A 287 3.28 4.98 -19.34
CA ASP A 287 4.30 5.36 -20.31
C ASP A 287 5.62 5.73 -19.60
N VAL A 288 5.55 6.54 -18.53
CA VAL A 288 6.72 6.90 -17.71
C VAL A 288 7.39 5.67 -17.11
N VAL A 289 6.59 4.77 -16.52
CA VAL A 289 7.12 3.55 -15.87
C VAL A 289 7.74 2.59 -16.89
N ALA A 290 7.14 2.46 -18.08
CA ALA A 290 7.71 1.66 -19.17
C ALA A 290 9.07 2.20 -19.64
N ASP A 291 9.18 3.51 -19.80
CA ASP A 291 10.44 4.17 -20.18
C ASP A 291 11.50 4.03 -19.07
N PHE A 292 11.11 4.19 -17.84
CA PHE A 292 11.99 3.98 -16.68
C PHE A 292 12.57 2.55 -16.67
N HIS A 293 11.75 1.52 -16.86
CA HIS A 293 12.23 0.13 -16.88
C HIS A 293 13.16 -0.16 -18.06
N ARG A 294 12.90 0.43 -19.24
CA ARG A 294 13.81 0.31 -20.41
C ARG A 294 15.19 0.91 -20.10
N THR A 295 15.21 2.11 -19.53
CA THR A 295 16.47 2.81 -19.20
C THR A 295 17.29 2.02 -18.17
N GLN A 296 16.65 1.51 -17.10
CA GLN A 296 17.33 0.68 -16.10
C GLN A 296 17.90 -0.62 -16.69
N SER A 297 17.17 -1.26 -17.61
CA SER A 297 17.63 -2.48 -18.29
C SER A 297 18.84 -2.21 -19.17
N ASP A 298 18.86 -1.08 -19.91
CA ASP A 298 19.98 -0.67 -20.77
C ASP A 298 21.23 -0.29 -19.95
N GLU A 299 21.06 0.34 -18.80
CA GLU A 299 22.16 0.67 -17.88
C GLU A 299 22.78 -0.59 -17.25
N ALA A 300 21.95 -1.54 -16.80
CA ALA A 300 22.40 -2.82 -16.27
C ALA A 300 23.15 -3.66 -17.34
N ALA A 301 22.74 -3.59 -18.60
CA ALA A 301 23.41 -4.28 -19.71
C ALA A 301 24.76 -3.64 -20.08
N ARG A 302 25.00 -2.38 -19.75
CA ARG A 302 26.25 -1.64 -20.04
C ARG A 302 27.30 -1.77 -18.93
N ASN A 303 26.86 -2.14 -17.70
CA ASN A 303 27.72 -2.34 -16.52
C ASN A 303 27.54 -3.76 -15.97
N PRO A 304 28.07 -4.82 -16.66
CA PRO A 304 27.92 -6.22 -16.24
C PRO A 304 28.76 -6.56 -15.00
#